data_4b82032f2971c76232e7b1c76e2ee51a
#
_entry.id   4b82032f2971c76232e7b1c76e2ee51a
#
_cell.length_a   1.000
_cell.length_b   1.000
_cell.length_c   1.000
_cell.angle_alpha   90.00
_cell.angle_beta   90.00
_cell.angle_gamma   90.00
#
_symmetry.space_group_name_H-M   'P 1'
#
loop_
_entity.id
_entity.type
_entity.pdbx_description
1 polymer ?
#
loop_
_entity_poly.entity_id
_entity_poly.type
_entity_poly.pdbx_seq_one_letter_code
_entity_poly.pdbx_strand_id
1 'polypeptide(L)'
;NVENTGATYAGKEVVQVYLSKTQNGLDKPYQELVAFSKSDLIIPNENQNMTLSFPVSLMASYCEEKACYIIENGKYILRVGNSSANTIAVATLVVEKDIVVEKCNNILSIDCDMAQIKPEGVSIEEATQYKLIIDDTKIQTKVNSYQQERKEITNNVTEKITIEDVIAKKYTLDEMVAQLTVKEMAELCVGTERSDDNSVIGAASYNVPGAAGDTSSILKESRAVKNLILADGPAGLRLQPHFVTDKDGNILKGGEGFNGTFLPFENVPEDAVHYYQYCTAIPIGWSLAQSWNTDLLNKAGQIIGEEMEKFNIDLWLAPAMNIHRNPLCGRNFEYFSEDPYHAGKMAAAYVRGIQSKGIAACPKHFAANSQEPPNGSGRAVCS
;
A
#
# COMPACT_ATOMS: atom_id res chain seq x y z
N ASN A 1 -20.17 23.45 1.58
CA ASN A 1 -21.00 23.53 0.38
C ASN A 1 -20.10 23.71 -0.84
N VAL A 2 -20.32 22.93 -1.90
CA VAL A 2 -19.63 23.03 -3.19
C VAL A 2 -20.66 23.34 -4.24
N GLU A 3 -20.46 24.43 -5.00
CA GLU A 3 -21.37 24.92 -6.01
C GLU A 3 -20.71 24.89 -7.39
N ASN A 4 -21.45 24.43 -8.39
CA ASN A 4 -21.06 24.56 -9.78
C ASN A 4 -21.58 25.90 -10.35
N THR A 5 -20.71 26.90 -10.39
CA THR A 5 -21.01 28.24 -10.93
C THR A 5 -20.90 28.32 -12.45
N GLY A 6 -20.55 27.21 -13.11
CA GLY A 6 -20.50 27.12 -14.58
C GLY A 6 -21.90 27.12 -15.20
N ALA A 7 -22.00 27.53 -16.48
CA ALA A 7 -23.27 27.61 -17.19
C ALA A 7 -23.55 26.39 -18.08
N THR A 8 -22.55 25.53 -18.36
CA THR A 8 -22.67 24.58 -19.48
C THR A 8 -22.39 23.13 -19.06
N TYR A 9 -21.38 22.91 -18.27
CA TYR A 9 -20.89 21.53 -17.98
C TYR A 9 -21.09 21.14 -16.52
N ALA A 10 -21.56 19.91 -16.31
CA ALA A 10 -21.50 19.28 -15.00
C ALA A 10 -20.05 18.88 -14.65
N GLY A 11 -19.70 18.95 -13.38
CA GLY A 11 -18.35 18.65 -12.90
C GLY A 11 -18.33 18.05 -11.51
N LYS A 12 -17.17 17.52 -11.12
CA LYS A 12 -16.87 17.10 -9.76
C LYS A 12 -15.71 17.92 -9.23
N GLU A 13 -15.77 18.24 -7.93
CA GLU A 13 -14.69 18.96 -7.24
C GLU A 13 -14.18 18.15 -6.07
N VAL A 14 -12.91 18.36 -5.70
CA VAL A 14 -12.30 17.74 -4.55
C VAL A 14 -12.17 18.75 -3.43
N VAL A 15 -12.83 18.49 -2.31
CA VAL A 15 -12.66 19.27 -1.09
C VAL A 15 -11.53 18.66 -0.29
N GLN A 16 -10.55 19.48 0.07
CA GLN A 16 -9.37 19.11 0.83
C GLN A 16 -9.33 19.89 2.14
N VAL A 17 -9.04 19.22 3.24
CA VAL A 17 -8.94 19.80 4.57
C VAL A 17 -7.52 19.65 5.07
N TYR A 18 -6.92 20.76 5.47
CA TYR A 18 -5.55 20.82 5.97
C TYR A 18 -5.49 21.39 7.38
N LEU A 19 -4.43 21.04 8.08
CA LEU A 19 -4.04 21.63 9.37
C LEU A 19 -2.69 22.31 9.26
N SER A 20 -2.61 23.54 9.73
CA SER A 20 -1.36 24.27 9.97
C SER A 20 -1.19 24.46 11.46
N LYS A 21 0.02 24.29 12.01
CA LYS A 21 0.33 24.63 13.39
C LYS A 21 1.18 25.90 13.43
N THR A 22 0.86 26.84 14.30
CA THR A 22 1.71 28.00 14.57
C THR A 22 3.10 27.53 15.03
N GLN A 23 4.15 28.12 14.46
CA GLN A 23 5.53 27.66 14.58
C GLN A 23 6.09 27.83 16.00
N ASN A 24 5.92 26.82 16.83
CA ASN A 24 6.65 26.62 18.09
C ASN A 24 6.62 25.08 18.38
N GLY A 25 7.73 24.51 18.80
CA GLY A 25 7.88 23.09 19.12
C GLY A 25 8.42 22.28 17.97
N LEU A 26 7.86 21.08 17.73
CA LEU A 26 8.29 20.15 16.69
C LEU A 26 8.16 20.76 15.29
N ASP A 27 9.15 20.50 14.45
CA ASP A 27 9.10 20.91 13.05
C ASP A 27 7.90 20.29 12.34
N LYS A 28 7.16 21.10 11.60
CA LYS A 28 5.98 20.70 10.84
C LYS A 28 5.99 21.37 9.47
N PRO A 29 5.42 20.74 8.43
CA PRO A 29 5.16 21.44 7.18
C PRO A 29 4.17 22.59 7.39
N TYR A 30 4.11 23.49 6.42
CA TYR A 30 3.18 24.63 6.45
C TYR A 30 1.73 24.18 6.69
N GLN A 31 1.33 23.10 6.02
CA GLN A 31 0.02 22.47 6.21
C GLN A 31 0.10 20.98 5.89
N GLU A 32 -0.70 20.17 6.59
CA GLU A 32 -0.81 18.71 6.44
C GLU A 32 -2.24 18.35 6.06
N LEU A 33 -2.41 17.50 5.06
CA LEU A 33 -3.72 16.99 4.66
C LEU A 33 -4.28 16.05 5.72
N VAL A 34 -5.50 16.31 6.20
CA VAL A 34 -6.15 15.49 7.22
C VAL A 34 -7.49 14.90 6.77
N ALA A 35 -8.11 15.45 5.73
CA ALA A 35 -9.28 14.87 5.10
C ALA A 35 -9.41 15.34 3.66
N PHE A 36 -10.03 14.51 2.84
CA PHE A 36 -10.51 14.90 1.51
C PHE A 36 -11.75 14.11 1.11
N SER A 37 -12.53 14.66 0.23
CA SER A 37 -13.63 13.96 -0.44
C SER A 37 -13.89 14.57 -1.81
N LYS A 38 -14.28 13.73 -2.75
CA LYS A 38 -14.70 14.16 -4.09
C LYS A 38 -16.22 14.26 -4.15
N SER A 39 -16.74 15.36 -4.69
CA SER A 39 -18.19 15.53 -4.88
C SER A 39 -18.78 14.52 -5.84
N ASP A 40 -20.08 14.36 -5.80
CA ASP A 40 -20.84 13.80 -6.92
C ASP A 40 -20.76 14.73 -8.14
N LEU A 41 -21.39 14.31 -9.23
CA LEU A 41 -21.48 15.13 -10.41
C LEU A 41 -22.50 16.27 -10.16
N ILE A 42 -22.02 17.50 -10.07
CA ILE A 42 -22.83 18.69 -9.81
C ILE A 42 -23.16 19.36 -11.16
N ILE A 43 -24.42 19.48 -11.50
CA ILE A 43 -24.84 20.15 -12.72
C ILE A 43 -24.74 21.68 -12.57
N PRO A 44 -24.73 22.46 -13.69
CA PRO A 44 -24.65 23.92 -13.63
C PRO A 44 -25.69 24.56 -12.71
N ASN A 45 -25.23 25.52 -11.89
CA ASN A 45 -26.02 26.27 -10.90
C ASN A 45 -26.60 25.43 -9.75
N GLU A 46 -26.12 24.17 -9.58
CA GLU A 46 -26.46 23.35 -8.42
C GLU A 46 -25.27 23.26 -7.43
N ASN A 47 -25.58 22.78 -6.23
CA ASN A 47 -24.60 22.62 -5.17
C ASN A 47 -24.79 21.31 -4.43
N GLN A 48 -23.72 20.89 -3.69
CA GLN A 48 -23.71 19.73 -2.81
C GLN A 48 -23.16 20.12 -1.46
N ASN A 49 -23.85 19.75 -0.39
CA ASN A 49 -23.29 19.79 0.97
C ASN A 49 -22.44 18.55 1.22
N MET A 50 -21.21 18.74 1.68
CA MET A 50 -20.28 17.67 1.99
C MET A 50 -19.88 17.76 3.47
N THR A 51 -19.83 16.62 4.15
CA THR A 51 -19.32 16.52 5.52
C THR A 51 -18.03 15.71 5.52
N LEU A 52 -16.95 16.33 5.98
CA LEU A 52 -15.66 15.69 6.14
C LEU A 52 -15.33 15.60 7.62
N SER A 53 -14.72 14.50 8.03
CA SER A 53 -14.26 14.28 9.39
C SER A 53 -12.88 13.64 9.41
N PHE A 54 -12.12 13.93 10.44
CA PHE A 54 -10.82 13.30 10.69
C PHE A 54 -10.63 13.02 12.18
N PRO A 55 -9.90 11.96 12.55
CA PRO A 55 -9.58 11.70 13.94
C PRO A 55 -8.60 12.72 14.47
N VAL A 56 -8.79 13.17 15.70
CA VAL A 56 -7.92 14.17 16.36
C VAL A 56 -6.46 13.69 16.42
N SER A 57 -6.22 12.38 16.43
CA SER A 57 -4.87 11.80 16.38
C SER A 57 -4.04 12.22 15.16
N LEU A 58 -4.67 12.64 14.06
CA LEU A 58 -3.96 13.19 12.91
C LEU A 58 -3.35 14.57 13.15
N MET A 59 -3.65 15.23 14.26
CA MET A 59 -2.98 16.45 14.68
C MET A 59 -1.60 16.17 15.31
N ALA A 60 -1.31 14.91 15.66
CA ALA A 60 -0.08 14.53 16.36
C ALA A 60 1.11 14.43 15.40
N SER A 61 2.28 14.83 15.91
CA SER A 61 3.58 14.58 15.27
C SER A 61 4.43 13.68 16.14
N TYR A 62 5.36 12.97 15.51
CA TYR A 62 6.30 12.14 16.26
C TYR A 62 7.35 13.00 16.94
N CYS A 63 7.51 12.80 18.24
CA CYS A 63 8.57 13.38 19.04
C CYS A 63 9.63 12.32 19.31
N GLU A 64 10.75 12.41 18.64
CA GLU A 64 11.84 11.44 18.74
C GLU A 64 12.43 11.42 20.16
N GLU A 65 12.61 12.58 20.77
CA GLU A 65 13.13 12.71 22.13
C GLU A 65 12.27 11.98 23.17
N LYS A 66 10.93 12.05 23.04
CA LYS A 66 9.97 11.45 23.96
C LYS A 66 9.49 10.06 23.48
N ALA A 67 9.93 9.59 22.32
CA ALA A 67 9.48 8.36 21.67
C ALA A 67 7.93 8.25 21.68
N CYS A 68 7.23 9.26 21.20
CA CYS A 68 5.76 9.29 21.19
C CYS A 68 5.19 10.15 20.07
N TYR A 69 3.95 9.85 19.67
CA TYR A 69 3.13 10.79 18.92
C TYR A 69 2.44 11.75 19.90
N ILE A 70 2.62 13.04 19.66
CA ILE A 70 2.15 14.09 20.55
C ILE A 70 1.41 15.18 19.77
N ILE A 71 0.26 15.61 20.30
CA ILE A 71 -0.39 16.85 19.92
C ILE A 71 0.13 17.91 20.86
N GLU A 72 0.98 18.80 20.37
CA GLU A 72 1.57 19.84 21.21
C GLU A 72 0.54 20.92 21.55
N ASN A 73 0.71 21.57 22.68
CA ASN A 73 -0.08 22.74 23.02
C ASN A 73 0.07 23.85 21.97
N GLY A 74 -0.96 24.66 21.82
CA GLY A 74 -0.95 25.79 20.90
C GLY A 74 -2.18 25.86 20.00
N LYS A 75 -2.05 26.59 18.91
CA LYS A 75 -3.12 26.81 17.95
C LYS A 75 -2.86 26.01 16.68
N TYR A 76 -3.89 25.35 16.21
CA TYR A 76 -3.93 24.66 14.94
C TYR A 76 -4.97 25.30 14.04
N ILE A 77 -4.61 25.65 12.83
CA ILE A 77 -5.48 26.36 11.91
C ILE A 77 -6.05 25.34 10.92
N LEU A 78 -7.36 25.17 10.96
CA LEU A 78 -8.09 24.36 9.99
C LEU A 78 -8.25 25.15 8.70
N ARG A 79 -7.81 24.57 7.61
CA ARG A 79 -7.85 25.17 6.28
C ARG A 79 -8.64 24.28 5.33
N VAL A 80 -9.42 24.88 4.45
CA VAL A 80 -10.23 24.17 3.46
C VAL A 80 -9.97 24.75 2.07
N GLY A 81 -9.88 23.91 1.08
CA GLY A 81 -9.70 24.32 -0.30
C GLY A 81 -9.87 23.18 -1.30
N ASN A 82 -9.52 23.42 -2.53
CA ASN A 82 -9.52 22.42 -3.60
C ASN A 82 -8.10 21.99 -4.03
N SER A 83 -7.08 22.57 -3.44
CA SER A 83 -5.69 22.18 -3.61
C SER A 83 -4.85 22.71 -2.45
N SER A 84 -3.64 22.19 -2.27
CA SER A 84 -2.68 22.68 -1.28
C SER A 84 -2.28 24.15 -1.51
N ALA A 85 -2.33 24.63 -2.74
CA ALA A 85 -2.02 26.01 -3.11
C ALA A 85 -3.22 26.97 -2.93
N ASN A 86 -4.44 26.45 -2.82
CA ASN A 86 -5.66 27.23 -2.72
C ASN A 86 -6.49 26.80 -1.52
N THR A 87 -6.09 27.25 -0.33
CA THR A 87 -6.77 26.99 0.93
C THR A 87 -7.09 28.29 1.67
N ILE A 88 -8.20 28.30 2.38
CA ILE A 88 -8.58 29.39 3.30
C ILE A 88 -8.64 28.88 4.72
N ALA A 89 -8.23 29.71 5.68
CA ALA A 89 -8.35 29.44 7.11
C ALA A 89 -9.82 29.59 7.54
N VAL A 90 -10.41 28.51 8.08
CA VAL A 90 -11.84 28.48 8.45
C VAL A 90 -12.08 28.36 9.95
N ALA A 91 -11.16 27.76 10.72
CA ALA A 91 -11.28 27.65 12.17
C ALA A 91 -9.91 27.58 12.84
N THR A 92 -9.85 28.00 14.10
CA THR A 92 -8.71 27.80 14.99
C THR A 92 -9.07 26.76 16.06
N LEU A 93 -8.30 25.67 16.10
CA LEU A 93 -8.38 24.66 17.14
C LEU A 93 -7.32 24.99 18.20
N VAL A 94 -7.71 24.99 19.46
CA VAL A 94 -6.83 25.30 20.58
C VAL A 94 -6.58 24.05 21.41
N VAL A 95 -5.32 23.72 21.59
CA VAL A 95 -4.84 22.67 22.48
C VAL A 95 -4.17 23.33 23.67
N GLU A 96 -4.73 23.19 24.88
CA GLU A 96 -4.27 23.91 26.06
C GLU A 96 -3.02 23.30 26.70
N LYS A 97 -2.81 22.01 26.54
CA LYS A 97 -1.63 21.26 27.01
C LYS A 97 -1.23 20.17 26.05
N ASP A 98 0.01 19.74 26.14
CA ASP A 98 0.51 18.60 25.34
C ASP A 98 -0.30 17.32 25.62
N ILE A 99 -0.69 16.60 24.53
CA ILE A 99 -1.47 15.38 24.60
C ILE A 99 -0.72 14.25 23.89
N VAL A 100 -0.24 13.28 24.65
CA VAL A 100 0.38 12.08 24.09
C VAL A 100 -0.73 11.15 23.59
N VAL A 101 -0.78 10.90 22.28
CA VAL A 101 -1.78 10.02 21.66
C VAL A 101 -1.27 8.59 21.50
N GLU A 102 0.05 8.43 21.37
CA GLU A 102 0.63 7.10 21.21
C GLU A 102 2.06 7.09 21.80
N LYS A 103 2.36 6.11 22.67
CA LYS A 103 3.70 5.84 23.18
C LYS A 103 4.37 4.77 22.33
N CYS A 104 5.60 5.04 21.92
CA CYS A 104 6.41 4.18 21.09
C CYS A 104 7.75 3.84 21.76
N ASN A 105 8.61 3.11 21.07
CA ASN A 105 10.00 2.94 21.40
C ASN A 105 10.83 3.31 20.17
N ASN A 106 11.93 4.05 20.33
CA ASN A 106 12.90 4.27 19.26
C ASN A 106 13.73 3.01 19.10
N ILE A 107 13.49 2.26 18.03
CA ILE A 107 14.18 0.98 17.74
C ILE A 107 15.35 1.22 16.78
N LEU A 108 15.23 2.20 15.91
CA LEU A 108 16.23 2.57 14.90
C LEU A 108 16.44 4.09 15.00
N SER A 109 17.42 4.51 15.78
CA SER A 109 17.87 5.91 15.81
C SER A 109 18.98 6.12 14.78
N ILE A 110 19.01 7.30 14.17
CA ILE A 110 20.15 7.74 13.36
C ILE A 110 21.24 8.30 14.28
N ASP A 111 22.48 8.12 13.89
CA ASP A 111 23.67 8.58 14.62
C ASP A 111 24.39 9.76 13.95
N CYS A 112 23.72 10.41 13.01
CA CYS A 112 24.23 11.56 12.28
C CYS A 112 23.17 12.66 12.12
N ASP A 113 23.62 13.90 12.05
CA ASP A 113 22.77 15.02 11.73
C ASP A 113 22.39 15.02 10.26
N MET A 114 21.09 15.07 9.97
CA MET A 114 20.57 15.17 8.61
C MET A 114 20.08 16.59 8.34
N ALA A 115 20.57 17.16 7.24
CA ALA A 115 20.10 18.44 6.76
C ALA A 115 18.64 18.35 6.33
N GLN A 116 17.80 19.24 6.81
CA GLN A 116 16.38 19.31 6.47
C GLN A 116 16.07 20.62 5.78
N ILE A 117 15.20 20.56 4.76
CA ILE A 117 14.63 21.74 4.15
C ILE A 117 13.49 22.22 5.07
N LYS A 118 13.63 23.45 5.58
CA LYS A 118 12.63 24.08 6.43
C LYS A 118 12.02 25.28 5.73
N PRO A 119 10.71 25.54 5.90
CA PRO A 119 10.11 26.76 5.37
C PRO A 119 10.65 27.98 6.16
N GLU A 120 11.17 28.97 5.46
CA GLU A 120 11.62 30.22 6.04
C GLU A 120 10.60 31.33 5.83
N GLY A 121 10.39 32.16 6.86
CA GLY A 121 9.59 33.38 6.76
C GLY A 121 8.10 33.19 6.50
N VAL A 122 7.57 31.99 6.72
CA VAL A 122 6.15 31.71 6.53
C VAL A 122 5.36 32.07 7.77
N SER A 123 4.44 33.03 7.64
CA SER A 123 3.43 33.34 8.66
C SER A 123 2.17 32.50 8.43
N ILE A 124 1.63 31.94 9.51
CA ILE A 124 0.37 31.22 9.49
C ILE A 124 -0.73 32.18 9.93
N GLU A 125 -1.64 32.50 9.04
CA GLU A 125 -2.79 33.36 9.33
C GLU A 125 -3.82 32.60 10.16
N GLU A 126 -4.22 33.17 11.30
CA GLU A 126 -5.22 32.59 12.20
C GLU A 126 -6.64 32.84 11.65
N ALA A 127 -7.49 31.83 11.76
CA ALA A 127 -8.91 32.00 11.49
C ALA A 127 -9.58 32.65 12.70
N THR A 128 -10.32 33.73 12.47
CA THR A 128 -11.03 34.46 13.53
C THR A 128 -12.49 34.02 13.67
N GLN A 129 -13.05 33.34 12.68
CA GLN A 129 -14.47 33.06 12.59
C GLN A 129 -14.96 31.98 13.58
N TYR A 130 -14.18 30.91 13.74
CA TYR A 130 -14.51 29.82 14.63
C TYR A 130 -13.31 29.45 15.50
N LYS A 131 -13.55 29.29 16.81
CA LYS A 131 -12.54 28.82 17.77
C LYS A 131 -13.12 27.62 18.53
N LEU A 132 -12.38 26.51 18.52
CA LEU A 132 -12.74 25.28 19.20
C LEU A 132 -11.60 24.84 20.13
N ILE A 133 -11.94 24.44 21.36
CA ILE A 133 -10.98 23.87 22.30
C ILE A 133 -11.03 22.37 22.16
N ILE A 134 -9.89 21.73 22.02
CA ILE A 134 -9.78 20.28 21.96
C ILE A 134 -9.90 19.70 23.38
N ASP A 135 -10.91 18.86 23.58
CA ASP A 135 -11.15 18.17 24.84
C ASP A 135 -10.21 16.97 24.97
N ASP A 136 -9.13 17.15 25.72
CA ASP A 136 -8.10 16.13 25.94
C ASP A 136 -8.61 14.92 26.73
N THR A 137 -9.68 15.07 27.52
CA THR A 137 -10.24 13.97 28.34
C THR A 137 -10.83 12.85 27.50
N LYS A 138 -11.15 13.11 26.24
CA LYS A 138 -11.70 12.13 25.28
C LYS A 138 -10.62 11.41 24.49
N ILE A 139 -9.35 11.79 24.63
CA ILE A 139 -8.26 11.20 23.90
C ILE A 139 -7.59 10.13 24.74
N GLN A 140 -7.62 8.90 24.27
CA GLN A 140 -6.95 7.79 24.92
C GLN A 140 -5.54 7.61 24.36
N THR A 141 -4.55 7.52 25.23
CA THR A 141 -3.17 7.23 24.86
C THR A 141 -3.03 5.74 24.53
N LYS A 142 -2.67 5.43 23.28
CA LYS A 142 -2.29 4.09 22.88
C LYS A 142 -0.85 3.82 23.33
N VAL A 143 -0.58 2.62 23.82
CA VAL A 143 0.76 2.17 24.16
C VAL A 143 1.14 1.03 23.22
N ASN A 144 2.16 1.24 22.40
CA ASN A 144 2.72 0.16 21.57
C ASN A 144 3.80 -0.55 22.35
N SER A 145 3.60 -1.85 22.56
CA SER A 145 4.61 -2.73 23.12
C SER A 145 5.20 -3.58 21.99
N TYR A 146 6.48 -3.40 21.73
CA TYR A 146 7.23 -4.21 20.77
C TYR A 146 7.87 -5.44 21.44
N GLN A 147 7.75 -5.54 22.76
CA GLN A 147 8.21 -6.72 23.51
C GLN A 147 7.07 -7.74 23.53
N GLN A 148 7.06 -8.63 22.56
CA GLN A 148 6.30 -9.85 22.68
C GLN A 148 7.22 -10.91 23.33
N GLU A 149 6.78 -11.48 24.45
CA GLU A 149 7.39 -12.71 24.95
C GLU A 149 7.24 -13.76 23.84
N ARG A 150 8.36 -14.27 23.34
CA ARG A 150 8.36 -15.38 22.40
C ARG A 150 7.87 -16.60 23.18
N LYS A 151 6.62 -16.98 22.98
CA LYS A 151 6.10 -18.24 23.48
C LYS A 151 6.73 -19.37 22.68
N GLU A 152 7.30 -20.33 23.36
CA GLU A 152 7.67 -21.58 22.73
C GLU A 152 6.39 -22.29 22.27
N ILE A 153 6.32 -22.56 20.97
CA ILE A 153 5.20 -23.28 20.38
C ILE A 153 5.50 -24.76 20.53
N THR A 154 4.77 -25.44 21.39
CA THR A 154 4.94 -26.87 21.66
C THR A 154 3.71 -27.64 21.24
N ASN A 155 3.91 -28.91 20.87
CA ASN A 155 2.82 -29.80 20.51
C ASN A 155 3.09 -31.20 21.06
N ASN A 156 2.07 -31.81 21.67
CA ASN A 156 2.10 -33.18 22.18
C ASN A 156 1.34 -34.17 21.26
N VAL A 157 0.82 -33.69 20.12
CA VAL A 157 0.10 -34.51 19.15
C VAL A 157 1.09 -35.30 18.32
N THR A 158 0.96 -36.61 18.28
CA THR A 158 1.82 -37.51 17.51
C THR A 158 1.34 -37.69 16.07
N GLU A 159 0.04 -37.51 15.83
CA GLU A 159 -0.55 -37.54 14.49
C GLU A 159 -0.05 -36.35 13.67
N LYS A 160 0.13 -36.57 12.38
CA LYS A 160 0.50 -35.50 11.45
C LYS A 160 -0.68 -34.57 11.22
N ILE A 161 -0.55 -33.32 11.62
CA ILE A 161 -1.59 -32.30 11.45
C ILE A 161 -1.49 -31.70 10.06
N THR A 162 -2.62 -31.61 9.34
CA THR A 162 -2.76 -30.95 8.04
C THR A 162 -3.44 -29.60 8.20
N ILE A 163 -3.35 -28.75 7.15
CA ILE A 163 -4.09 -27.47 7.14
C ILE A 163 -5.61 -27.68 7.15
N GLU A 164 -6.08 -28.78 6.60
CA GLU A 164 -7.51 -29.16 6.61
C GLU A 164 -8.00 -29.44 8.02
N ASP A 165 -7.18 -30.09 8.86
CA ASP A 165 -7.49 -30.31 10.26
C ASP A 165 -7.58 -28.98 11.03
N VAL A 166 -6.73 -28.00 10.68
CA VAL A 166 -6.76 -26.66 11.27
C VAL A 166 -8.00 -25.90 10.83
N ILE A 167 -8.36 -25.96 9.54
CA ILE A 167 -9.59 -25.34 9.00
C ILE A 167 -10.83 -25.97 9.65
N ALA A 168 -10.84 -27.28 9.85
CA ALA A 168 -11.88 -28.02 10.56
C ALA A 168 -11.92 -27.76 12.08
N LYS A 169 -10.97 -26.96 12.62
CA LYS A 169 -10.80 -26.64 14.04
C LYS A 169 -10.55 -27.87 14.94
N LYS A 170 -10.03 -28.95 14.36
CA LYS A 170 -9.61 -30.12 15.11
C LYS A 170 -8.32 -29.85 15.88
N TYR A 171 -7.41 -29.07 15.26
CA TYR A 171 -6.16 -28.61 15.83
C TYR A 171 -5.97 -27.12 15.58
N THR A 172 -5.05 -26.49 16.30
CA THR A 172 -4.65 -25.10 16.10
C THR A 172 -3.53 -25.00 15.07
N LEU A 173 -3.34 -23.81 14.50
CA LEU A 173 -2.22 -23.54 13.61
C LEU A 173 -0.87 -23.70 14.36
N ASP A 174 -0.79 -23.27 15.61
CA ASP A 174 0.41 -23.40 16.45
C ASP A 174 0.83 -24.86 16.62
N GLU A 175 -0.13 -25.75 16.85
CA GLU A 175 0.14 -27.20 16.97
C GLU A 175 0.66 -27.78 15.65
N MET A 176 0.15 -27.34 14.50
CA MET A 176 0.67 -27.76 13.19
C MET A 176 2.10 -27.21 12.97
N VAL A 177 2.32 -25.93 13.28
CA VAL A 177 3.64 -25.28 13.13
C VAL A 177 4.69 -25.94 14.04
N ALA A 178 4.33 -26.32 15.27
CA ALA A 178 5.22 -27.01 16.20
C ALA A 178 5.73 -28.37 15.68
N GLN A 179 5.07 -28.96 14.69
CA GLN A 179 5.49 -30.21 14.07
C GLN A 179 6.42 -30.02 12.85
N LEU A 180 6.65 -28.78 12.41
CA LEU A 180 7.51 -28.52 11.26
C LEU A 180 8.98 -28.77 11.61
N THR A 181 9.69 -29.42 10.71
CA THR A 181 11.14 -29.55 10.80
C THR A 181 11.82 -28.22 10.46
N VAL A 182 13.06 -28.05 10.95
CA VAL A 182 13.87 -26.87 10.61
C VAL A 182 14.02 -26.72 9.09
N LYS A 183 14.13 -27.84 8.35
CA LYS A 183 14.20 -27.82 6.89
C LYS A 183 12.91 -27.27 6.27
N GLU A 184 11.74 -27.76 6.68
CA GLU A 184 10.44 -27.27 6.18
C GLU A 184 10.27 -25.78 6.48
N MET A 185 10.63 -25.33 7.69
CA MET A 185 10.58 -23.91 8.05
C MET A 185 11.52 -23.05 7.20
N ALA A 186 12.73 -23.50 6.96
CA ALA A 186 13.70 -22.79 6.11
C ALA A 186 13.22 -22.67 4.66
N GLU A 187 12.69 -23.75 4.09
CA GLU A 187 12.16 -23.75 2.72
C GLU A 187 10.89 -22.90 2.56
N LEU A 188 10.04 -22.83 3.60
CA LEU A 188 8.90 -21.89 3.60
C LEU A 188 9.35 -20.42 3.53
N CYS A 189 10.49 -20.09 4.14
CA CYS A 189 11.02 -18.72 4.11
C CYS A 189 11.64 -18.32 2.77
N VAL A 190 12.06 -19.29 1.96
CA VAL A 190 12.72 -19.05 0.66
C VAL A 190 11.71 -18.93 -0.48
N GLY A 191 10.65 -19.72 -0.46
CA GLY A 191 9.71 -19.85 -1.58
C GLY A 191 10.24 -20.78 -2.66
N THR A 192 9.57 -20.79 -3.81
CA THR A 192 9.96 -21.59 -4.98
C THR A 192 10.34 -20.67 -6.12
N GLU A 193 11.57 -20.78 -6.59
CA GLU A 193 12.10 -19.98 -7.70
C GLU A 193 12.46 -20.88 -8.88
N ARG A 194 12.07 -20.44 -10.07
CA ARG A 194 12.48 -21.07 -11.32
C ARG A 194 13.92 -20.68 -11.61
N SER A 195 14.79 -21.69 -11.76
CA SER A 195 16.23 -21.50 -11.93
C SER A 195 16.72 -21.73 -13.36
N ASP A 196 15.83 -21.69 -14.36
CA ASP A 196 16.23 -21.82 -15.75
C ASP A 196 16.65 -20.47 -16.36
N ASP A 197 17.34 -20.53 -17.52
CA ASP A 197 17.88 -19.35 -18.21
C ASP A 197 16.80 -18.34 -18.66
N ASN A 198 15.53 -18.68 -18.53
CA ASN A 198 14.37 -17.86 -18.86
C ASN A 198 13.75 -17.17 -17.63
N SER A 199 14.29 -17.37 -16.43
CA SER A 199 13.82 -16.69 -15.24
C SER A 199 14.28 -15.23 -15.26
N VAL A 200 13.38 -14.34 -15.63
CA VAL A 200 13.58 -12.89 -15.48
C VAL A 200 13.10 -12.48 -14.10
N ILE A 201 13.78 -11.55 -13.46
CA ILE A 201 13.33 -10.98 -12.17
C ILE A 201 11.86 -10.59 -12.28
N GLY A 202 11.02 -11.16 -11.42
CA GLY A 202 9.58 -10.96 -11.43
C GLY A 202 8.80 -11.82 -12.42
N ALA A 203 9.39 -12.91 -12.94
CA ALA A 203 8.72 -13.89 -13.80
C ALA A 203 9.20 -15.33 -13.50
N ALA A 204 9.34 -15.66 -12.21
CA ALA A 204 9.96 -16.89 -11.73
C ALA A 204 8.98 -17.99 -11.29
N SER A 205 7.67 -17.85 -11.56
CA SER A 205 6.67 -18.88 -11.25
C SER A 205 6.80 -20.11 -12.13
N TYR A 206 6.65 -21.30 -11.53
CA TYR A 206 6.53 -22.56 -12.25
C TYR A 206 5.13 -22.83 -12.74
N ASN A 207 4.11 -22.28 -12.08
CA ASN A 207 2.71 -22.65 -12.32
C ASN A 207 2.01 -21.73 -13.33
N VAL A 208 2.38 -20.43 -13.33
CA VAL A 208 1.77 -19.45 -14.25
C VAL A 208 2.88 -18.69 -14.98
N PRO A 209 3.02 -18.86 -16.29
CA PRO A 209 4.06 -18.19 -17.06
C PRO A 209 4.02 -16.67 -16.93
N GLY A 210 5.16 -16.08 -16.58
CA GLY A 210 5.30 -14.65 -16.37
C GLY A 210 4.87 -14.14 -14.99
N ALA A 211 4.28 -14.97 -14.13
CA ALA A 211 4.03 -14.59 -12.76
C ALA A 211 5.35 -14.48 -11.95
N ALA A 212 5.36 -13.63 -10.93
CA ALA A 212 6.57 -13.22 -10.23
C ALA A 212 7.29 -14.36 -9.49
N GLY A 213 6.54 -15.32 -8.98
CA GLY A 213 7.04 -16.47 -8.25
C GLY A 213 5.93 -17.22 -7.53
N ASP A 214 6.32 -18.29 -6.86
CA ASP A 214 5.43 -19.11 -6.05
C ASP A 214 5.95 -19.19 -4.62
N THR A 215 5.07 -19.32 -3.63
CA THR A 215 5.49 -19.74 -2.29
C THR A 215 5.97 -21.18 -2.32
N SER A 216 6.65 -21.63 -1.27
CA SER A 216 7.16 -22.98 -1.21
C SER A 216 6.05 -24.04 -1.27
N SER A 217 6.25 -25.07 -2.10
CA SER A 217 5.34 -26.22 -2.19
C SER A 217 5.72 -27.39 -1.25
N ILE A 218 6.72 -27.20 -0.38
CA ILE A 218 7.27 -28.25 0.49
C ILE A 218 6.21 -28.93 1.37
N LEU A 219 5.19 -28.19 1.79
CA LEU A 219 4.12 -28.71 2.63
C LEU A 219 2.87 -29.16 1.86
N LYS A 220 2.86 -29.07 0.52
CA LYS A 220 1.69 -29.40 -0.30
C LYS A 220 1.27 -30.87 -0.12
N GLU A 221 2.18 -31.78 -0.35
CA GLU A 221 1.92 -33.23 -0.23
C GLU A 221 1.86 -33.70 1.23
N SER A 222 2.64 -33.08 2.09
CA SER A 222 2.80 -33.54 3.44
C SER A 222 1.74 -33.02 4.42
N ARG A 223 1.20 -31.81 4.19
CA ARG A 223 0.28 -31.13 5.10
C ARG A 223 -0.88 -30.42 4.40
N ALA A 224 -1.09 -30.66 3.11
CA ALA A 224 -2.11 -30.04 2.27
C ALA A 224 -2.05 -28.50 2.24
N VAL A 225 -0.90 -27.90 2.53
CA VAL A 225 -0.70 -26.46 2.42
C VAL A 225 -0.44 -26.10 0.96
N LYS A 226 -1.39 -25.36 0.35
CA LYS A 226 -1.29 -24.90 -1.03
C LYS A 226 -0.15 -23.87 -1.14
N ASN A 227 0.68 -23.96 -2.19
CA ASN A 227 1.52 -22.86 -2.57
C ASN A 227 0.68 -21.74 -3.20
N LEU A 228 1.07 -20.50 -2.98
CA LEU A 228 0.43 -19.31 -3.52
C LEU A 228 1.24 -18.79 -4.70
N ILE A 229 0.55 -18.35 -5.73
CA ILE A 229 1.14 -17.77 -6.94
C ILE A 229 1.10 -16.26 -6.83
N LEU A 230 2.24 -15.60 -7.00
CA LEU A 230 2.43 -14.17 -6.86
C LEU A 230 2.63 -13.54 -8.23
N ALA A 231 1.91 -12.46 -8.53
CA ALA A 231 2.14 -11.70 -9.76
C ALA A 231 2.41 -10.22 -9.46
N ASP A 232 3.29 -9.63 -10.26
CA ASP A 232 3.62 -8.21 -10.19
C ASP A 232 2.70 -7.39 -11.12
N GLY A 233 2.82 -6.09 -11.06
CA GLY A 233 2.19 -5.15 -11.98
C GLY A 233 1.26 -4.12 -11.35
N PRO A 234 1.81 -3.06 -10.69
CA PRO A 234 0.99 -1.96 -10.15
C PRO A 234 0.17 -1.19 -11.20
N ALA A 235 0.57 -1.26 -12.47
CA ALA A 235 -0.15 -0.68 -13.61
C ALA A 235 -0.92 -1.72 -14.45
N GLY A 236 -1.37 -2.79 -13.83
CA GLY A 236 -2.03 -3.94 -14.45
C GLY A 236 -1.23 -5.21 -14.26
N LEU A 237 -1.93 -6.33 -14.15
CA LEU A 237 -1.31 -7.63 -13.93
C LEU A 237 -0.30 -7.96 -15.02
N ARG A 238 0.89 -8.41 -14.63
CA ARG A 238 2.00 -8.67 -15.54
C ARG A 238 2.27 -10.16 -15.61
N LEU A 239 1.85 -10.75 -16.73
CA LEU A 239 2.03 -12.17 -17.08
C LEU A 239 2.67 -12.27 -18.46
N GLN A 240 3.13 -13.47 -18.81
CA GLN A 240 3.55 -13.77 -20.17
C GLN A 240 2.32 -13.85 -21.08
N PRO A 241 2.18 -12.97 -22.09
CA PRO A 241 0.93 -12.88 -22.87
C PRO A 241 0.59 -14.14 -23.64
N HIS A 242 1.60 -14.92 -24.07
CA HIS A 242 1.43 -16.12 -24.84
C HIS A 242 2.44 -17.19 -24.41
N PHE A 243 1.97 -18.37 -24.11
CA PHE A 243 2.80 -19.56 -23.85
C PHE A 243 2.23 -20.80 -24.53
N VAL A 244 3.04 -21.84 -24.60
CA VAL A 244 2.69 -23.10 -25.26
C VAL A 244 3.00 -24.25 -24.33
N THR A 245 2.14 -25.27 -24.34
CA THR A 245 2.41 -26.53 -23.64
C THR A 245 2.44 -27.68 -24.62
N ASP A 246 3.12 -28.77 -24.23
CA ASP A 246 2.90 -30.06 -24.87
C ASP A 246 1.55 -30.64 -24.45
N LYS A 247 1.21 -31.82 -25.02
CA LYS A 247 -0.05 -32.55 -24.73
C LYS A 247 -0.18 -32.98 -23.25
N ASP A 248 0.93 -33.09 -22.53
CA ASP A 248 0.97 -33.51 -21.13
C ASP A 248 0.89 -32.28 -20.17
N GLY A 249 0.80 -31.06 -20.74
CA GLY A 249 0.67 -29.81 -20.01
C GLY A 249 2.01 -29.19 -19.58
N ASN A 250 3.16 -29.72 -20.04
CA ASN A 250 4.46 -29.13 -19.73
C ASN A 250 4.68 -27.85 -20.55
N ILE A 251 5.05 -26.76 -19.89
CA ILE A 251 5.29 -25.46 -20.54
C ILE A 251 6.58 -25.53 -21.37
N LEU A 252 6.48 -25.19 -22.66
CA LEU A 252 7.63 -25.14 -23.56
C LEU A 252 8.42 -23.84 -23.37
N LYS A 253 9.73 -23.92 -23.61
CA LYS A 253 10.61 -22.74 -23.57
C LYS A 253 10.29 -21.79 -24.75
N GLY A 254 10.28 -20.51 -24.49
CA GLY A 254 10.05 -19.47 -25.48
C GLY A 254 8.80 -18.63 -25.20
N GLY A 255 8.47 -17.78 -26.16
CA GLY A 255 7.33 -16.87 -26.09
C GLY A 255 7.71 -15.43 -25.80
N GLU A 256 6.70 -14.59 -25.66
CA GLU A 256 6.86 -13.17 -25.37
C GLU A 256 7.02 -12.94 -23.86
N GLY A 257 8.16 -12.40 -23.47
CA GLY A 257 8.38 -11.94 -22.10
C GLY A 257 7.63 -10.64 -21.83
N PHE A 258 7.36 -10.34 -20.55
CA PHE A 258 6.65 -9.13 -20.11
C PHE A 258 7.37 -7.83 -20.49
N ASN A 259 8.64 -7.88 -20.83
CA ASN A 259 9.47 -6.75 -21.25
C ASN A 259 9.48 -6.56 -22.79
N GLY A 260 8.63 -7.28 -23.51
CA GLY A 260 8.56 -7.26 -24.96
C GLY A 260 9.68 -8.05 -25.64
N THR A 261 10.51 -8.80 -24.91
CA THR A 261 11.46 -9.72 -25.52
C THR A 261 10.69 -10.93 -26.06
N PHE A 262 10.98 -11.30 -27.29
CA PHE A 262 10.40 -12.49 -27.90
C PHE A 262 11.51 -13.53 -28.08
N LEU A 263 11.28 -14.72 -27.52
CA LEU A 263 12.11 -15.90 -27.77
C LEU A 263 11.29 -16.91 -28.57
N PRO A 264 11.81 -17.41 -29.71
CA PRO A 264 11.12 -18.46 -30.47
C PRO A 264 10.85 -19.68 -29.59
N PHE A 265 9.69 -20.29 -29.74
CA PHE A 265 9.44 -21.58 -29.10
C PHE A 265 10.31 -22.64 -29.74
N GLU A 266 10.98 -23.44 -28.92
CA GLU A 266 11.82 -24.54 -29.36
C GLU A 266 11.03 -25.84 -29.38
N ASN A 267 11.22 -26.65 -30.44
CA ASN A 267 10.71 -28.01 -30.56
C ASN A 267 9.18 -28.15 -30.31
N VAL A 268 8.37 -27.25 -30.89
CA VAL A 268 6.93 -27.23 -30.70
C VAL A 268 6.31 -28.51 -31.37
N PRO A 269 5.67 -29.41 -30.60
CA PRO A 269 4.96 -30.57 -31.16
C PRO A 269 3.77 -30.13 -32.02
N GLU A 270 3.35 -30.98 -32.96
CA GLU A 270 2.15 -30.70 -33.80
C GLU A 270 0.86 -30.62 -32.98
N ASP A 271 0.81 -31.30 -31.83
CA ASP A 271 -0.31 -31.35 -30.91
C ASP A 271 -0.17 -30.37 -29.74
N ALA A 272 0.76 -29.41 -29.84
CA ALA A 272 0.97 -28.40 -28.82
C ALA A 272 -0.25 -27.47 -28.63
N VAL A 273 -0.51 -27.07 -27.39
CA VAL A 273 -1.63 -26.20 -27.05
C VAL A 273 -1.13 -24.79 -26.77
N HIS A 274 -1.71 -23.81 -27.45
CA HIS A 274 -1.39 -22.41 -27.31
C HIS A 274 -2.33 -21.73 -26.32
N TYR A 275 -1.78 -21.00 -25.35
CA TYR A 275 -2.52 -20.25 -24.35
C TYR A 275 -2.22 -18.76 -24.45
N TYR A 276 -3.26 -17.95 -24.26
CA TYR A 276 -3.18 -16.49 -24.27
C TYR A 276 -3.74 -15.92 -22.97
N GLN A 277 -2.95 -15.09 -22.28
CA GLN A 277 -3.33 -14.49 -21.00
C GLN A 277 -3.07 -12.98 -21.05
N TYR A 278 -3.91 -12.29 -21.82
CA TYR A 278 -3.86 -10.84 -21.93
C TYR A 278 -4.47 -10.18 -20.70
N CYS A 279 -3.71 -9.26 -20.09
CA CYS A 279 -4.12 -8.53 -18.90
C CYS A 279 -4.48 -7.09 -19.26
N THR A 280 -5.38 -6.48 -18.47
CA THR A 280 -5.81 -5.10 -18.66
C THR A 280 -4.74 -4.13 -18.16
N ALA A 281 -4.30 -3.22 -19.02
CA ALA A 281 -3.46 -2.09 -18.59
C ALA A 281 -4.28 -1.10 -17.77
N ILE A 282 -3.82 -0.82 -16.56
CA ILE A 282 -4.39 0.18 -15.66
C ILE A 282 -3.48 1.42 -15.66
N PRO A 283 -4.00 2.64 -15.57
CA PRO A 283 -3.17 3.82 -15.42
C PRO A 283 -2.20 3.68 -14.24
N ILE A 284 -1.01 4.27 -14.38
CA ILE A 284 0.00 4.25 -13.32
C ILE A 284 -0.55 4.85 -12.02
N GLY A 285 0.02 4.44 -10.87
CA GLY A 285 -0.47 4.82 -9.54
C GLY A 285 -0.61 6.32 -9.36
N TRP A 286 0.37 7.10 -9.80
CA TRP A 286 0.31 8.55 -9.75
C TRP A 286 -0.90 9.12 -10.52
N SER A 287 -1.13 8.66 -11.75
CA SER A 287 -2.29 9.09 -12.56
C SER A 287 -3.62 8.76 -11.89
N LEU A 288 -3.75 7.56 -11.32
CA LEU A 288 -4.93 7.17 -10.55
C LEU A 288 -5.14 8.08 -9.33
N ALA A 289 -4.07 8.43 -8.62
CA ALA A 289 -4.13 9.28 -7.44
C ALA A 289 -4.59 10.71 -7.77
N GLN A 290 -4.22 11.26 -8.94
CA GLN A 290 -4.69 12.58 -9.39
C GLN A 290 -6.22 12.66 -9.52
N SER A 291 -6.89 11.52 -9.60
CA SER A 291 -8.36 11.50 -9.60
C SER A 291 -8.98 11.88 -8.25
N TRP A 292 -8.24 11.73 -7.13
CA TRP A 292 -8.73 11.87 -5.76
C TRP A 292 -10.03 11.06 -5.49
N ASN A 293 -10.19 9.95 -6.20
CA ASN A 293 -11.41 9.17 -6.20
C ASN A 293 -11.17 7.75 -5.68
N THR A 294 -11.44 7.55 -4.41
CA THR A 294 -11.28 6.24 -3.74
C THR A 294 -12.18 5.17 -4.32
N ASP A 295 -13.38 5.51 -4.82
CA ASP A 295 -14.29 4.55 -5.44
C ASP A 295 -13.77 4.06 -6.78
N LEU A 296 -13.08 4.94 -7.55
CA LEU A 296 -12.41 4.54 -8.78
C LEU A 296 -11.29 3.53 -8.49
N LEU A 297 -10.49 3.78 -7.45
CA LEU A 297 -9.42 2.85 -7.04
C LEU A 297 -9.99 1.50 -6.56
N ASN A 298 -11.08 1.52 -5.83
CA ASN A 298 -11.76 0.30 -5.42
C ASN A 298 -12.25 -0.51 -6.63
N LYS A 299 -12.88 0.14 -7.61
CA LYS A 299 -13.31 -0.52 -8.87
C LYS A 299 -12.14 -1.07 -9.68
N ALA A 300 -11.05 -0.30 -9.80
CA ALA A 300 -9.82 -0.76 -10.47
C ALA A 300 -9.26 -2.02 -9.78
N GLY A 301 -9.26 -2.03 -8.44
CA GLY A 301 -8.87 -3.20 -7.65
C GLY A 301 -9.77 -4.42 -7.91
N GLN A 302 -11.08 -4.23 -8.04
CA GLN A 302 -12.00 -5.31 -8.38
C GLN A 302 -11.70 -5.92 -9.76
N ILE A 303 -11.42 -5.09 -10.76
CA ILE A 303 -11.07 -5.55 -12.11
C ILE A 303 -9.80 -6.40 -12.09
N ILE A 304 -8.75 -5.92 -11.42
CA ILE A 304 -7.50 -6.68 -11.26
C ILE A 304 -7.75 -8.00 -10.52
N GLY A 305 -8.53 -7.96 -9.43
CA GLY A 305 -8.86 -9.17 -8.67
C GLY A 305 -9.61 -10.21 -9.51
N GLU A 306 -10.53 -9.79 -10.38
CA GLU A 306 -11.24 -10.69 -11.31
C GLU A 306 -10.31 -11.31 -12.38
N GLU A 307 -9.33 -10.55 -12.86
CA GLU A 307 -8.31 -11.10 -13.78
C GLU A 307 -7.41 -12.11 -13.06
N MET A 308 -6.99 -11.79 -11.82
CA MET A 308 -6.16 -12.69 -11.02
C MET A 308 -6.87 -14.03 -10.74
N GLU A 309 -8.16 -13.99 -10.41
CA GLU A 309 -8.96 -15.20 -10.24
C GLU A 309 -8.96 -16.06 -11.52
N LYS A 310 -9.13 -15.44 -12.70
CA LYS A 310 -9.12 -16.14 -13.99
C LYS A 310 -7.78 -16.77 -14.33
N PHE A 311 -6.68 -16.15 -13.90
CA PHE A 311 -5.31 -16.62 -14.18
C PHE A 311 -4.70 -17.44 -13.03
N ASN A 312 -5.48 -17.82 -12.02
CA ASN A 312 -5.02 -18.56 -10.84
C ASN A 312 -3.87 -17.87 -10.08
N ILE A 313 -3.95 -16.57 -9.93
CA ILE A 313 -3.00 -15.78 -9.11
C ILE A 313 -3.62 -15.55 -7.75
N ASP A 314 -2.87 -15.84 -6.70
CA ASP A 314 -3.37 -15.76 -5.31
C ASP A 314 -3.00 -14.44 -4.63
N LEU A 315 -1.86 -13.82 -5.00
CA LEU A 315 -1.35 -12.61 -4.37
C LEU A 315 -0.80 -11.62 -5.39
N TRP A 316 -1.26 -10.38 -5.29
CA TRP A 316 -0.77 -9.27 -6.11
C TRP A 316 0.35 -8.50 -5.40
N LEU A 317 1.50 -8.34 -6.04
CA LEU A 317 2.64 -7.57 -5.53
C LEU A 317 2.41 -6.06 -5.76
N ALA A 318 1.30 -5.56 -5.26
CA ALA A 318 0.85 -4.18 -5.35
C ALA A 318 -0.29 -3.93 -4.32
N PRO A 319 -0.74 -2.67 -4.10
CA PRO A 319 -0.32 -1.45 -4.77
C PRO A 319 1.07 -0.97 -4.34
N ALA A 320 1.75 -0.23 -5.22
CA ALA A 320 2.94 0.52 -4.87
C ALA A 320 2.51 1.85 -4.25
N MET A 321 2.91 2.11 -3.00
CA MET A 321 2.40 3.23 -2.21
C MET A 321 3.46 4.00 -1.41
N ASN A 322 4.72 3.83 -1.76
CA ASN A 322 5.76 4.64 -1.13
C ASN A 322 5.50 6.13 -1.40
N ILE A 323 5.85 7.01 -0.48
CA ILE A 323 5.67 8.46 -0.70
C ILE A 323 6.76 9.01 -1.64
N HIS A 324 6.40 10.04 -2.44
CA HIS A 324 7.32 10.76 -3.31
C HIS A 324 8.23 11.69 -2.50
N ARG A 325 9.14 11.14 -1.73
CA ARG A 325 10.04 11.95 -0.89
C ARG A 325 11.17 12.58 -1.71
N ASN A 326 11.77 11.82 -2.62
CA ASN A 326 12.81 12.32 -3.51
C ASN A 326 12.28 12.38 -4.95
N PRO A 327 12.25 13.56 -5.60
CA PRO A 327 11.74 13.68 -6.97
C PRO A 327 12.57 12.90 -8.01
N LEU A 328 13.81 12.54 -7.69
CA LEU A 328 14.69 11.77 -8.55
C LEU A 328 14.50 10.25 -8.40
N CYS A 329 13.60 9.78 -7.54
CA CYS A 329 13.31 8.36 -7.45
C CYS A 329 12.65 7.85 -8.74
N GLY A 330 13.33 6.92 -9.43
CA GLY A 330 12.87 6.38 -10.72
C GLY A 330 11.56 5.59 -10.66
N ARG A 331 11.06 5.28 -9.46
CA ARG A 331 9.81 4.55 -9.24
C ARG A 331 8.64 5.42 -8.79
N ASN A 332 8.79 6.74 -8.72
CA ASN A 332 7.71 7.63 -8.33
C ASN A 332 6.46 7.51 -9.23
N PHE A 333 6.61 7.12 -10.49
CA PHE A 333 5.49 6.95 -11.42
C PHE A 333 4.45 5.93 -10.93
N GLU A 334 4.87 4.89 -10.22
CA GLU A 334 3.97 3.85 -9.72
C GLU A 334 3.42 4.14 -8.30
N TYR A 335 3.98 5.12 -7.61
CA TYR A 335 3.53 5.55 -6.28
C TYR A 335 2.42 6.60 -6.38
N PHE A 336 1.59 6.70 -5.36
CA PHE A 336 0.38 7.54 -5.42
C PHE A 336 0.65 9.03 -5.20
N SER A 337 1.42 9.40 -4.17
CA SER A 337 1.51 10.80 -3.72
C SER A 337 2.76 11.05 -2.88
N GLU A 338 3.14 12.33 -2.75
CA GLU A 338 4.07 12.80 -1.73
C GLU A 338 3.39 12.92 -0.34
N ASP A 339 2.07 13.05 -0.31
CA ASP A 339 1.29 13.14 0.92
C ASP A 339 0.94 11.74 1.43
N PRO A 340 1.35 11.38 2.68
CA PRO A 340 1.13 10.04 3.22
C PRO A 340 -0.35 9.72 3.49
N TYR A 341 -1.17 10.70 3.84
CA TYR A 341 -2.60 10.51 4.06
C TYR A 341 -3.32 10.20 2.75
N HIS A 342 -3.03 10.95 1.70
CA HIS A 342 -3.57 10.71 0.36
C HIS A 342 -3.13 9.34 -0.16
N ALA A 343 -1.82 9.04 -0.13
CA ALA A 343 -1.30 7.75 -0.56
C ALA A 343 -1.95 6.57 0.19
N GLY A 344 -2.08 6.69 1.52
CA GLY A 344 -2.70 5.66 2.35
C GLY A 344 -4.18 5.43 2.04
N LYS A 345 -4.95 6.49 1.81
CA LYS A 345 -6.39 6.39 1.46
C LYS A 345 -6.61 5.76 0.09
N MET A 346 -5.79 6.14 -0.91
CA MET A 346 -5.85 5.57 -2.25
C MET A 346 -5.44 4.08 -2.24
N ALA A 347 -4.34 3.74 -1.58
CA ALA A 347 -3.89 2.37 -1.43
C ALA A 347 -4.93 1.49 -0.72
N ALA A 348 -5.49 1.96 0.39
CA ALA A 348 -6.49 1.22 1.14
C ALA A 348 -7.76 0.94 0.33
N ALA A 349 -8.19 1.88 -0.51
CA ALA A 349 -9.32 1.69 -1.40
C ALA A 349 -9.04 0.62 -2.47
N TYR A 350 -7.83 0.64 -3.04
CA TYR A 350 -7.39 -0.33 -4.04
C TYR A 350 -7.31 -1.74 -3.44
N VAL A 351 -6.66 -1.88 -2.27
CA VAL A 351 -6.56 -3.15 -1.54
C VAL A 351 -7.93 -3.74 -1.25
N ARG A 352 -8.88 -2.93 -0.74
CA ARG A 352 -10.25 -3.40 -0.50
C ARG A 352 -10.93 -3.92 -1.78
N GLY A 353 -10.68 -3.27 -2.92
CA GLY A 353 -11.20 -3.73 -4.20
C GLY A 353 -10.69 -5.13 -4.55
N ILE A 354 -9.39 -5.37 -4.46
CA ILE A 354 -8.77 -6.66 -4.73
C ILE A 354 -9.22 -7.73 -3.74
N GLN A 355 -9.17 -7.42 -2.45
CA GLN A 355 -9.57 -8.38 -1.40
C GLN A 355 -11.05 -8.76 -1.47
N SER A 356 -11.91 -7.91 -2.04
CA SER A 356 -13.32 -8.26 -2.28
C SER A 356 -13.51 -9.44 -3.26
N LYS A 357 -12.46 -9.80 -4.01
CA LYS A 357 -12.42 -10.96 -4.92
C LYS A 357 -11.69 -12.17 -4.33
N GLY A 358 -11.39 -12.16 -3.03
CA GLY A 358 -10.68 -13.24 -2.36
C GLY A 358 -9.17 -13.29 -2.64
N ILE A 359 -8.62 -12.29 -3.30
CA ILE A 359 -7.20 -12.18 -3.67
C ILE A 359 -6.43 -11.38 -2.62
N ALA A 360 -5.23 -11.80 -2.29
CA ALA A 360 -4.35 -11.06 -1.40
C ALA A 360 -3.65 -9.91 -2.13
N ALA A 361 -3.41 -8.81 -1.41
CA ALA A 361 -2.62 -7.67 -1.90
C ALA A 361 -1.39 -7.45 -1.02
N CYS A 362 -0.29 -7.04 -1.63
CA CYS A 362 0.97 -6.76 -0.96
C CYS A 362 1.39 -5.30 -1.21
N PRO A 363 0.93 -4.35 -0.35
CA PRO A 363 1.37 -2.97 -0.44
C PRO A 363 2.90 -2.88 -0.34
N LYS A 364 3.52 -2.15 -1.27
CA LYS A 364 4.98 -2.04 -1.37
C LYS A 364 5.46 -0.60 -1.51
N HIS A 365 6.66 -0.22 -1.14
CA HIS A 365 7.69 -1.12 -0.61
C HIS A 365 7.89 -0.83 0.88
N PHE A 366 7.67 -1.78 1.70
CA PHE A 366 7.95 -1.64 3.13
C PHE A 366 9.46 -1.93 3.39
N ALA A 367 10.24 -0.89 3.79
CA ALA A 367 9.73 0.47 3.90
C ALA A 367 10.73 1.45 3.28
N ALA A 368 10.25 2.69 3.05
CA ALA A 368 11.11 3.84 2.72
C ALA A 368 11.94 3.70 1.43
N ASN A 369 11.38 3.16 0.35
CA ASN A 369 12.01 3.15 -0.96
C ASN A 369 11.93 4.53 -1.62
N SER A 370 12.65 5.50 -1.04
CA SER A 370 12.61 6.92 -1.46
C SER A 370 13.58 7.24 -2.59
N GLN A 371 14.53 6.36 -2.86
CA GLN A 371 15.51 6.46 -3.96
C GLN A 371 15.82 5.10 -4.57
N GLU A 372 16.12 5.11 -5.87
CA GLU A 372 16.74 3.99 -6.56
C GLU A 372 18.18 4.41 -6.94
N PRO A 373 19.20 3.60 -6.69
CA PRO A 373 20.57 3.93 -7.03
C PRO A 373 20.76 4.01 -8.56
N PRO A 374 21.56 4.95 -9.07
CA PRO A 374 21.72 5.18 -10.51
C PRO A 374 22.25 3.97 -11.30
N ASN A 375 22.91 3.04 -10.63
CA ASN A 375 23.51 1.85 -11.24
C ASN A 375 22.64 0.59 -11.14
N GLY A 376 21.42 0.70 -10.64
CA GLY A 376 20.51 -0.44 -10.46
C GLY A 376 20.98 -1.51 -9.46
N SER A 377 22.05 -1.26 -8.70
CA SER A 377 22.67 -2.25 -7.82
C SER A 377 21.98 -2.46 -6.46
N GLY A 378 20.71 -2.14 -6.37
CA GLY A 378 19.91 -2.29 -5.17
C GLY A 378 19.10 -1.05 -4.85
N ARG A 379 18.25 -1.13 -3.83
CA ARG A 379 17.44 0.00 -3.39
C ARG A 379 18.19 0.81 -2.36
N ALA A 380 18.29 2.12 -2.57
CA ALA A 380 18.75 3.01 -1.54
C ALA A 380 17.63 3.25 -0.54
N VAL A 381 17.86 2.90 0.70
CA VAL A 381 17.00 3.33 1.81
C VAL A 381 17.42 4.75 2.14
N CYS A 382 16.55 5.69 1.87
CA CYS A 382 16.72 7.06 2.32
C CYS A 382 15.75 7.32 3.47
N SER A 383 16.32 7.69 4.55
CA SER A 383 15.61 8.22 5.72
C SER A 383 14.86 9.51 5.42
#